data_f968cff5d0010e7f7e7e9ee77927b411
#
_entry.id   f968cff5d0010e7f7e7e9ee77927b411
#
_cell.length_a   1.000
_cell.length_b   1.000
_cell.length_c   1.000
_cell.angle_alpha   90.00
_cell.angle_beta   90.00
_cell.angle_gamma   90.00
#
_symmetry.space_group_name_H-M   'P 1'
#
loop_
_entity.id
_entity.type
_entity.pdbx_description
1 polymer ?
#
loop_
_entity_poly.entity_id
_entity_poly.type
_entity_poly.pdbx_seq_one_letter_code
_entity_poly.pdbx_strand_id
1 'polypeptide(L)'
;VFGTIFFAGVHDFGAIWASVRNKAKSVGALTGDVVGKRARSIFMIVIFLVLLMVNAVFAVVIAGLMMNFSSAVVPVWGAILVALVIGQLIYRRVLSLPMVSIIGVVALYALIGIGPSVPLQMPAEVAGLSGNAVWILILFAYAAIASLLPVWVLLQPRDYINGLQLFIGLIILYGAIVLMNPTMVAPAFNDNVPAGTPSLLPLLFVTIACGAISGFHGLVSSGTTSKQLNRETDARFVGYFGAVGEGMLALAAILAATAGFATLADWEAMYTAFGQGGVNAFVEGGAFIIHNGIGLPEATAATLLTVMAALFAGTTMDTGLRLQRYIFQEWGEIYNQQWMKKPAIATLLAVGSCLLLAFGAGGADGAGGLIIWPLFGTTNQLLAGLTLLVITVMLVRLRRPMWYTLVPLCFLLVMTIAALLIQLRTFFEQGNYFLLVLDIVVLIAAIMVAMECASTLKRSRAEMAAEQK
;
A
#
# COMPACT_ATOMS: atom_id res chain seq x y z
N VAL A 1 2.35 -12.41 -9.01
CA VAL A 1 3.64 -13.12 -9.08
C VAL A 1 4.50 -12.60 -10.24
N PHE A 2 4.08 -12.72 -11.50
CA PHE A 2 4.88 -12.23 -12.64
C PHE A 2 5.18 -10.73 -12.54
N GLY A 3 4.20 -9.92 -12.16
CA GLY A 3 4.37 -8.49 -11.96
C GLY A 3 5.43 -8.15 -10.92
N THR A 4 5.48 -8.86 -9.81
CA THR A 4 6.47 -8.63 -8.74
C THR A 4 7.89 -8.93 -9.21
N ILE A 5 8.10 -9.98 -10.00
CA ILE A 5 9.42 -10.38 -10.48
C ILE A 5 9.92 -9.41 -11.56
N PHE A 6 9.11 -9.14 -12.58
CA PHE A 6 9.55 -8.41 -13.77
C PHE A 6 9.31 -6.90 -13.70
N PHE A 7 8.35 -6.44 -12.90
CA PHE A 7 8.01 -5.03 -12.79
C PHE A 7 8.38 -4.45 -11.43
N ALA A 8 7.80 -4.97 -10.33
CA ALA A 8 8.02 -4.41 -8.99
C ALA A 8 9.47 -4.51 -8.56
N GLY A 9 10.12 -5.67 -8.73
CA GLY A 9 11.52 -5.85 -8.34
C GLY A 9 12.46 -4.88 -9.06
N VAL A 10 12.24 -4.65 -10.35
CA VAL A 10 13.02 -3.69 -11.14
C VAL A 10 12.73 -2.25 -10.70
N HIS A 11 11.47 -1.93 -10.45
CA HIS A 11 11.03 -0.62 -9.99
C HIS A 11 11.58 -0.27 -8.60
N ASP A 12 11.40 -1.15 -7.62
CA ASP A 12 11.73 -0.88 -6.23
C ASP A 12 13.25 -0.86 -6.02
N PHE A 13 13.96 -1.83 -6.60
CA PHE A 13 15.43 -1.79 -6.63
C PHE A 13 15.94 -0.54 -7.33
N GLY A 14 15.37 -0.20 -8.49
CA GLY A 14 15.77 0.98 -9.26
C GLY A 14 15.53 2.29 -8.49
N ALA A 15 14.42 2.41 -7.75
CA ALA A 15 14.12 3.57 -6.92
C ALA A 15 15.12 3.74 -5.77
N ILE A 16 15.45 2.64 -5.05
CA ILE A 16 16.46 2.65 -4.00
C ILE A 16 17.83 3.01 -4.58
N TRP A 17 18.24 2.35 -5.66
CA TRP A 17 19.51 2.58 -6.32
C TRP A 17 19.66 4.03 -6.80
N ALA A 18 18.64 4.56 -7.47
CA ALA A 18 18.62 5.94 -7.92
C ALA A 18 18.75 6.92 -6.75
N SER A 19 18.05 6.66 -5.66
CA SER A 19 18.07 7.48 -4.46
C SER A 19 19.44 7.46 -3.77
N VAL A 20 20.00 6.28 -3.49
CA VAL A 20 21.30 6.11 -2.81
C VAL A 20 22.42 6.83 -3.58
N ARG A 21 22.48 6.67 -4.90
CA ARG A 21 23.47 7.33 -5.76
C ARG A 21 23.31 8.85 -5.86
N ASN A 22 22.15 9.37 -5.46
CA ASN A 22 21.86 10.80 -5.41
C ASN A 22 21.69 11.30 -3.97
N LYS A 23 22.52 10.85 -3.03
CA LYS A 23 22.55 11.29 -1.62
C LYS A 23 21.23 11.04 -0.89
N ALA A 24 20.59 9.91 -1.17
CA ALA A 24 19.30 9.49 -0.60
C ALA A 24 18.17 10.52 -0.80
N LYS A 25 18.16 11.20 -1.95
CA LYS A 25 17.04 12.06 -2.36
C LYS A 25 15.80 11.22 -2.68
N SER A 26 14.62 11.74 -2.34
CA SER A 26 13.37 11.12 -2.75
C SER A 26 13.20 11.16 -4.28
N VAL A 27 12.44 10.21 -4.85
CA VAL A 27 12.14 10.20 -6.29
C VAL A 27 11.51 11.51 -6.74
N GLY A 28 10.67 12.14 -5.91
CA GLY A 28 10.10 13.45 -6.20
C GLY A 28 11.17 14.54 -6.39
N ALA A 29 12.18 14.58 -5.53
CA ALA A 29 13.30 15.51 -5.66
C ALA A 29 14.17 15.16 -6.89
N LEU A 30 14.46 13.88 -7.11
CA LEU A 30 15.22 13.39 -8.26
C LEU A 30 14.54 13.74 -9.59
N THR A 31 13.21 13.72 -9.64
CA THR A 31 12.47 14.12 -10.85
C THR A 31 12.81 15.55 -11.27
N GLY A 32 12.96 16.46 -10.31
CA GLY A 32 13.39 17.83 -10.61
C GLY A 32 14.79 17.92 -11.21
N ASP A 33 15.72 17.12 -10.72
CA ASP A 33 17.13 17.11 -11.14
C ASP A 33 17.35 16.35 -12.46
N VAL A 34 16.60 15.25 -12.65
CA VAL A 34 16.81 14.33 -13.77
C VAL A 34 15.92 14.66 -14.97
N VAL A 35 14.66 15.00 -14.72
CA VAL A 35 13.65 15.24 -15.76
C VAL A 35 13.42 16.73 -15.97
N GLY A 36 13.16 17.47 -14.89
CA GLY A 36 12.99 18.93 -14.92
C GLY A 36 11.94 19.46 -13.94
N LYS A 37 11.89 20.79 -13.77
CA LYS A 37 11.02 21.47 -12.80
C LYS A 37 9.53 21.21 -13.05
N ARG A 38 9.10 21.15 -14.33
CA ARG A 38 7.70 20.88 -14.71
C ARG A 38 7.29 19.47 -14.29
N ALA A 39 8.13 18.48 -14.56
CA ALA A 39 7.90 17.09 -14.17
C ALA A 39 7.81 16.96 -12.64
N ARG A 40 8.65 17.68 -11.88
CA ARG A 40 8.57 17.70 -10.41
C ARG A 40 7.21 18.19 -9.92
N SER A 41 6.65 19.25 -10.49
CA SER A 41 5.34 19.78 -10.06
C SER A 41 4.22 18.76 -10.32
N ILE A 42 4.21 18.11 -11.48
CA ILE A 42 3.25 17.05 -11.80
C ILE A 42 3.42 15.88 -10.82
N PHE A 43 4.66 15.47 -10.57
CA PHE A 43 5.00 14.40 -9.65
C PHE A 43 4.46 14.68 -8.24
N MET A 44 4.61 15.89 -7.73
CA MET A 44 4.09 16.27 -6.40
C MET A 44 2.56 16.18 -6.32
N ILE A 45 1.85 16.56 -7.38
CA ILE A 45 0.39 16.44 -7.44
C ILE A 45 -0.01 14.95 -7.42
N VAL A 46 0.65 14.12 -8.23
CA VAL A 46 0.37 12.68 -8.28
C VAL A 46 0.68 12.01 -6.93
N ILE A 47 1.81 12.36 -6.30
CA ILE A 47 2.15 11.87 -4.95
C ILE A 47 1.05 12.24 -3.95
N PHE A 48 0.64 13.51 -3.95
CA PHE A 48 -0.40 13.98 -3.03
C PHE A 48 -1.69 13.18 -3.21
N LEU A 49 -2.14 12.96 -4.44
CA LEU A 49 -3.35 12.20 -4.74
C LEU A 49 -3.22 10.73 -4.31
N VAL A 50 -2.09 10.08 -4.57
CA VAL A 50 -1.86 8.70 -4.11
C VAL A 50 -1.90 8.63 -2.58
N LEU A 51 -1.21 9.54 -1.89
CA LEU A 51 -1.18 9.56 -0.42
C LEU A 51 -2.56 9.86 0.18
N LEU A 52 -3.31 10.75 -0.43
CA LEU A 52 -4.68 11.06 -0.04
C LEU A 52 -5.57 9.81 -0.12
N MET A 53 -5.51 9.11 -1.25
CA MET A 53 -6.35 7.92 -1.49
C MET A 53 -5.90 6.73 -0.64
N VAL A 54 -4.60 6.44 -0.55
CA VAL A 54 -4.11 5.29 0.24
C VAL A 54 -4.46 5.43 1.70
N ASN A 55 -4.32 6.63 2.29
CA ASN A 55 -4.67 6.85 3.69
C ASN A 55 -6.18 6.70 3.92
N ALA A 56 -7.02 7.24 3.02
CA ALA A 56 -8.48 7.11 3.12
C ALA A 56 -8.93 5.64 2.98
N VAL A 57 -8.44 4.94 1.96
CA VAL A 57 -8.78 3.53 1.68
C VAL A 57 -8.34 2.63 2.84
N PHE A 58 -7.11 2.77 3.33
CA PHE A 58 -6.59 1.90 4.38
C PHE A 58 -7.27 2.14 5.73
N ALA A 59 -7.66 3.39 6.06
CA ALA A 59 -8.47 3.65 7.23
C ALA A 59 -9.82 2.89 7.18
N VAL A 60 -10.49 2.89 6.02
CA VAL A 60 -11.75 2.18 5.82
C VAL A 60 -11.56 0.65 5.88
N VAL A 61 -10.51 0.13 5.25
CA VAL A 61 -10.20 -1.31 5.29
C VAL A 61 -9.89 -1.78 6.72
N ILE A 62 -9.07 -1.04 7.47
CA ILE A 62 -8.75 -1.39 8.86
C ILE A 62 -10.01 -1.30 9.74
N ALA A 63 -10.82 -0.26 9.57
CA ALA A 63 -12.08 -0.11 10.29
C ALA A 63 -13.01 -1.31 10.02
N GLY A 64 -13.16 -1.73 8.75
CA GLY A 64 -13.92 -2.91 8.38
C GLY A 64 -13.38 -4.20 9.01
N LEU A 65 -12.07 -4.40 9.02
CA LEU A 65 -11.43 -5.53 9.70
C LEU A 65 -11.72 -5.53 11.21
N MET A 66 -11.67 -4.36 11.86
CA MET A 66 -11.99 -4.23 13.30
C MET A 66 -13.46 -4.50 13.60
N MET A 67 -14.37 -4.15 12.68
CA MET A 67 -15.80 -4.45 12.80
C MET A 67 -16.09 -5.94 12.62
N ASN A 68 -15.48 -6.58 11.60
CA ASN A 68 -15.76 -7.97 11.23
C ASN A 68 -15.03 -8.97 12.14
N PHE A 69 -13.82 -8.64 12.60
CA PHE A 69 -12.95 -9.51 13.41
C PHE A 69 -12.57 -8.84 14.73
N SER A 70 -13.53 -8.71 15.64
CA SER A 70 -13.36 -8.03 16.94
C SER A 70 -12.29 -8.66 17.81
N SER A 71 -11.94 -9.93 17.61
CA SER A 71 -10.84 -10.64 18.28
C SER A 71 -9.46 -10.06 17.95
N ALA A 72 -9.31 -9.36 16.83
CA ALA A 72 -8.06 -8.76 16.40
C ALA A 72 -7.81 -7.36 17.01
N VAL A 73 -8.84 -6.71 17.58
CA VAL A 73 -8.73 -5.34 18.09
C VAL A 73 -7.68 -5.23 19.19
N VAL A 74 -7.76 -6.09 20.22
CA VAL A 74 -6.81 -6.09 21.33
C VAL A 74 -5.38 -6.40 20.86
N PRO A 75 -5.11 -7.43 20.03
CA PRO A 75 -3.79 -7.68 19.49
C PRO A 75 -3.22 -6.53 18.65
N VAL A 76 -4.01 -5.88 17.80
CA VAL A 76 -3.55 -4.77 16.93
C VAL A 76 -3.13 -3.57 17.77
N TRP A 77 -3.95 -3.13 18.71
CA TRP A 77 -3.58 -2.02 19.61
C TRP A 77 -2.47 -2.40 20.59
N GLY A 78 -2.47 -3.65 21.06
CA GLY A 78 -1.40 -4.20 21.89
C GLY A 78 -0.05 -4.25 21.18
N ALA A 79 -0.03 -4.54 19.87
CA ALA A 79 1.18 -4.53 19.06
C ALA A 79 1.85 -3.14 19.01
N ILE A 80 1.08 -2.05 19.07
CA ILE A 80 1.61 -0.68 19.17
C ILE A 80 2.35 -0.50 20.49
N LEU A 81 1.77 -0.97 21.60
CA LEU A 81 2.42 -0.91 22.92
C LEU A 81 3.69 -1.77 22.95
N VAL A 82 3.62 -2.99 22.41
CA VAL A 82 4.80 -3.86 22.25
C VAL A 82 5.89 -3.15 21.45
N ALA A 83 5.56 -2.53 20.32
CA ALA A 83 6.50 -1.80 19.50
C ALA A 83 7.17 -0.63 20.23
N LEU A 84 6.42 0.12 21.03
CA LEU A 84 6.97 1.21 21.85
C LEU A 84 7.97 0.70 22.88
N VAL A 85 7.64 -0.40 23.59
CA VAL A 85 8.53 -1.03 24.57
C VAL A 85 9.79 -1.56 23.89
N ILE A 86 9.62 -2.31 22.81
CA ILE A 86 10.73 -2.87 22.00
C ILE A 86 11.62 -1.75 21.47
N GLY A 87 11.04 -0.66 20.96
CA GLY A 87 11.78 0.51 20.49
C GLY A 87 12.68 1.11 21.58
N GLN A 88 12.17 1.24 22.80
CA GLN A 88 12.96 1.75 23.93
C GLN A 88 14.08 0.77 24.33
N LEU A 89 13.82 -0.53 24.34
CA LEU A 89 14.82 -1.56 24.64
C LEU A 89 15.97 -1.57 23.62
N ILE A 90 15.64 -1.44 22.32
CA ILE A 90 16.62 -1.34 21.24
C ILE A 90 17.42 -0.04 21.36
N TYR A 91 16.74 1.09 21.51
CA TYR A 91 17.37 2.42 21.54
C TYR A 91 18.33 2.55 22.74
N ARG A 92 17.91 2.08 23.91
CA ARG A 92 18.74 2.11 25.14
C ARG A 92 19.77 1.00 25.18
N ARG A 93 19.81 0.09 24.20
CA ARG A 93 20.71 -1.06 24.15
C ARG A 93 20.69 -1.93 25.44
N VAL A 94 19.50 -2.07 26.03
CA VAL A 94 19.32 -2.83 27.28
C VAL A 94 19.53 -4.33 27.03
N LEU A 95 19.08 -4.82 25.88
CA LEU A 95 19.16 -6.22 25.47
C LEU A 95 19.71 -6.33 24.04
N SER A 96 20.20 -7.51 23.68
CA SER A 96 20.64 -7.80 22.30
C SER A 96 19.45 -7.81 21.35
N LEU A 97 19.66 -7.43 20.10
CA LEU A 97 18.60 -7.39 19.08
C LEU A 97 17.86 -8.73 18.93
N PRO A 98 18.51 -9.91 18.87
CA PRO A 98 17.78 -11.18 18.80
C PRO A 98 16.86 -11.44 20.02
N MET A 99 17.30 -11.09 21.22
CA MET A 99 16.49 -11.26 22.43
C MET A 99 15.26 -10.34 22.41
N VAL A 100 15.43 -9.09 22.03
CA VAL A 100 14.33 -8.12 21.89
C VAL A 100 13.34 -8.60 20.81
N SER A 101 13.84 -9.18 19.72
CA SER A 101 12.99 -9.75 18.65
C SER A 101 12.13 -10.90 19.15
N ILE A 102 12.73 -11.85 19.89
CA ILE A 102 12.01 -12.99 20.47
C ILE A 102 10.93 -12.49 21.44
N ILE A 103 11.28 -11.55 22.34
CA ILE A 103 10.31 -10.98 23.30
C ILE A 103 9.15 -10.32 22.55
N GLY A 104 9.43 -9.52 21.52
CA GLY A 104 8.41 -8.84 20.73
C GLY A 104 7.48 -9.79 20.00
N VAL A 105 8.04 -10.82 19.35
CA VAL A 105 7.27 -11.86 18.65
C VAL A 105 6.43 -12.66 19.65
N VAL A 106 7.01 -13.13 20.73
CA VAL A 106 6.28 -13.90 21.76
C VAL A 106 5.14 -13.07 22.35
N ALA A 107 5.38 -11.79 22.68
CA ALA A 107 4.35 -10.90 23.19
C ALA A 107 3.21 -10.71 22.18
N LEU A 108 3.53 -10.50 20.88
CA LEU A 108 2.52 -10.33 19.85
C LEU A 108 1.70 -11.60 19.65
N TYR A 109 2.35 -12.78 19.57
CA TYR A 109 1.64 -14.06 19.40
C TYR A 109 0.83 -14.44 20.65
N ALA A 110 1.27 -14.07 21.86
CA ALA A 110 0.46 -14.21 23.08
C ALA A 110 -0.81 -13.33 22.98
N LEU A 111 -0.70 -12.09 22.52
CA LEU A 111 -1.86 -11.22 22.27
C LEU A 111 -2.81 -11.81 21.23
N ILE A 112 -2.29 -12.38 20.14
CA ILE A 112 -3.09 -13.07 19.10
C ILE A 112 -3.82 -14.27 19.69
N GLY A 113 -3.16 -15.07 20.52
CA GLY A 113 -3.78 -16.22 21.21
C GLY A 113 -4.87 -15.83 22.21
N ILE A 114 -4.73 -14.68 22.87
CA ILE A 114 -5.72 -14.15 23.84
C ILE A 114 -6.90 -13.46 23.11
N GLY A 115 -6.67 -12.93 21.91
CA GLY A 115 -7.66 -12.14 21.18
C GLY A 115 -9.05 -12.76 21.10
N PRO A 116 -9.22 -14.04 20.72
CA PRO A 116 -10.53 -14.71 20.67
C PRO A 116 -11.26 -14.78 22.02
N SER A 117 -10.51 -14.76 23.13
CA SER A 117 -11.08 -14.79 24.49
C SER A 117 -11.49 -13.41 25.01
N VAL A 118 -10.99 -12.33 24.37
CA VAL A 118 -11.25 -10.94 24.77
C VAL A 118 -11.64 -10.13 23.52
N PRO A 119 -12.74 -10.48 22.83
CA PRO A 119 -13.17 -9.74 21.65
C PRO A 119 -13.70 -8.36 22.08
N LEU A 120 -13.14 -7.29 21.49
CA LEU A 120 -13.59 -5.93 21.75
C LEU A 120 -14.44 -5.46 20.56
N GLN A 121 -15.77 -5.49 20.78
CA GLN A 121 -16.73 -5.09 19.74
C GLN A 121 -17.07 -3.60 19.86
N MET A 122 -16.94 -2.88 18.76
CA MET A 122 -17.49 -1.54 18.64
C MET A 122 -19.01 -1.64 18.45
N PRO A 123 -19.83 -0.90 19.22
CA PRO A 123 -21.27 -0.83 18.95
C PRO A 123 -21.56 -0.38 17.53
N ALA A 124 -22.68 -0.84 16.96
CA ALA A 124 -23.08 -0.47 15.61
C ALA A 124 -23.24 1.05 15.45
N GLU A 125 -23.66 1.73 16.54
CA GLU A 125 -23.81 3.18 16.60
C GLU A 125 -23.23 3.71 17.92
N VAL A 126 -22.45 4.80 17.85
CA VAL A 126 -21.85 5.52 18.98
C VAL A 126 -22.05 7.02 18.76
N ALA A 127 -22.81 7.67 19.63
CA ALA A 127 -23.07 9.12 19.57
C ALA A 127 -23.61 9.61 18.19
N GLY A 128 -24.46 8.83 17.53
CA GLY A 128 -25.05 9.15 16.24
C GLY A 128 -24.15 8.86 15.03
N LEU A 129 -22.99 8.25 15.23
CA LEU A 129 -22.08 7.80 14.18
C LEU A 129 -22.06 6.27 14.10
N SER A 130 -21.89 5.72 12.89
CA SER A 130 -21.68 4.28 12.74
C SER A 130 -20.38 3.84 13.39
N GLY A 131 -20.34 2.62 13.92
CA GLY A 131 -19.11 2.04 14.51
C GLY A 131 -17.92 2.07 13.55
N ASN A 132 -18.16 1.90 12.25
CA ASN A 132 -17.15 2.02 11.21
C ASN A 132 -16.58 3.44 11.13
N ALA A 133 -17.45 4.46 11.14
CA ALA A 133 -17.03 5.87 11.13
C ALA A 133 -16.19 6.21 12.38
N VAL A 134 -16.60 5.70 13.54
CA VAL A 134 -15.84 5.89 14.80
C VAL A 134 -14.45 5.26 14.69
N TRP A 135 -14.32 4.05 14.14
CA TRP A 135 -13.01 3.44 13.92
C TRP A 135 -12.15 4.27 12.96
N ILE A 136 -12.70 4.79 11.86
CA ILE A 136 -11.98 5.66 10.92
C ILE A 136 -11.43 6.90 11.66
N LEU A 137 -12.23 7.54 12.50
CA LEU A 137 -11.80 8.71 13.28
C LEU A 137 -10.69 8.36 14.27
N ILE A 138 -10.81 7.24 14.98
CA ILE A 138 -9.77 6.75 15.91
C ILE A 138 -8.47 6.47 15.17
N LEU A 139 -8.53 5.81 14.01
CA LEU A 139 -7.36 5.49 13.20
C LEU A 139 -6.66 6.75 12.69
N PHE A 140 -7.40 7.76 12.24
CA PHE A 140 -6.80 9.02 11.82
C PHE A 140 -6.24 9.84 12.99
N ALA A 141 -6.88 9.81 14.16
CA ALA A 141 -6.34 10.43 15.37
C ALA A 141 -5.01 9.75 15.79
N TYR A 142 -4.98 8.42 15.75
CA TYR A 142 -3.76 7.65 15.99
C TYR A 142 -2.66 8.00 14.97
N ALA A 143 -2.97 7.96 13.66
CA ALA A 143 -1.99 8.23 12.62
C ALA A 143 -1.49 9.69 12.63
N ALA A 144 -2.34 10.66 13.05
CA ALA A 144 -1.92 12.04 13.29
C ALA A 144 -0.82 12.11 14.35
N ILE A 145 -1.03 11.46 15.49
CA ILE A 145 -0.04 11.39 16.58
C ILE A 145 1.22 10.68 16.09
N ALA A 146 1.08 9.49 15.48
CA ALA A 146 2.18 8.69 14.97
C ALA A 146 3.03 9.45 13.94
N SER A 147 2.40 10.24 13.05
CA SER A 147 3.10 11.05 12.06
C SER A 147 3.98 12.15 12.65
N LEU A 148 3.62 12.66 13.83
CA LEU A 148 4.39 13.71 14.53
C LEU A 148 5.55 13.14 15.34
N LEU A 149 5.48 11.88 15.75
CA LEU A 149 6.55 11.25 16.51
C LEU A 149 7.81 11.05 15.67
N PRO A 150 9.02 11.10 16.27
CA PRO A 150 10.24 10.66 15.60
C PRO A 150 10.14 9.22 15.11
N VAL A 151 10.71 8.93 13.93
CA VAL A 151 10.62 7.60 13.28
C VAL A 151 11.09 6.45 14.17
N TRP A 152 12.15 6.67 14.95
CA TRP A 152 12.74 5.68 15.83
C TRP A 152 11.88 5.31 17.05
N VAL A 153 10.92 6.16 17.43
CA VAL A 153 10.07 5.93 18.62
C VAL A 153 9.03 4.84 18.35
N LEU A 154 8.36 4.90 17.21
CA LEU A 154 7.24 4.03 16.91
C LEU A 154 7.40 3.31 15.55
N LEU A 155 7.68 4.05 14.49
CA LEU A 155 7.61 3.51 13.12
C LEU A 155 8.62 2.36 12.92
N GLN A 156 9.91 2.60 13.19
CA GLN A 156 10.94 1.59 13.00
C GLN A 156 10.74 0.31 13.85
N PRO A 157 10.48 0.39 15.18
CA PRO A 157 10.25 -0.80 15.98
C PRO A 157 9.00 -1.56 15.55
N ARG A 158 7.93 -0.83 15.17
CA ARG A 158 6.69 -1.44 14.72
C ARG A 158 6.89 -2.16 13.38
N ASP A 159 7.52 -1.52 12.41
CA ASP A 159 7.82 -2.12 11.11
C ASP A 159 8.70 -3.35 11.25
N TYR A 160 9.66 -3.32 12.17
CA TYR A 160 10.53 -4.45 12.45
C TYR A 160 9.75 -5.66 12.99
N ILE A 161 8.90 -5.47 14.00
CA ILE A 161 8.08 -6.55 14.58
C ILE A 161 7.03 -7.05 13.57
N ASN A 162 6.40 -6.14 12.83
CA ASN A 162 5.45 -6.50 11.78
C ASN A 162 6.11 -7.32 10.67
N GLY A 163 7.34 -6.97 10.27
CA GLY A 163 8.13 -7.75 9.33
C GLY A 163 8.37 -9.18 9.81
N LEU A 164 8.78 -9.36 11.08
CA LEU A 164 8.93 -10.68 11.68
C LEU A 164 7.62 -11.46 11.69
N GLN A 165 6.52 -10.80 12.08
CA GLN A 165 5.17 -11.40 12.07
C GLN A 165 4.77 -11.86 10.66
N LEU A 166 5.04 -11.05 9.63
CA LEU A 166 4.76 -11.43 8.24
C LEU A 166 5.45 -12.73 7.85
N PHE A 167 6.78 -12.82 8.09
CA PHE A 167 7.52 -14.03 7.75
C PHE A 167 6.99 -15.25 8.49
N ILE A 168 6.71 -15.12 9.79
CA ILE A 168 6.16 -16.23 10.59
C ILE A 168 4.73 -16.57 10.10
N GLY A 169 3.89 -15.58 9.86
CA GLY A 169 2.53 -15.78 9.35
C GLY A 169 2.52 -16.47 7.97
N LEU A 170 3.43 -16.09 7.07
CA LEU A 170 3.58 -16.75 5.78
C LEU A 170 4.10 -18.20 5.93
N ILE A 171 5.03 -18.46 6.84
CA ILE A 171 5.50 -19.83 7.12
C ILE A 171 4.35 -20.69 7.64
N ILE A 172 3.52 -20.16 8.54
CA ILE A 172 2.35 -20.86 9.06
C ILE A 172 1.35 -21.15 7.93
N LEU A 173 1.00 -20.13 7.12
CA LEU A 173 0.01 -20.28 6.05
C LEU A 173 0.51 -21.21 4.94
N TYR A 174 1.74 -21.08 4.47
CA TYR A 174 2.32 -21.98 3.47
C TYR A 174 2.50 -23.40 4.02
N GLY A 175 2.90 -23.53 5.28
CA GLY A 175 2.97 -24.83 5.95
C GLY A 175 1.60 -25.51 5.98
N ALA A 176 0.55 -24.77 6.32
CA ALA A 176 -0.83 -25.26 6.31
C ALA A 176 -1.30 -25.63 4.89
N ILE A 177 -0.99 -24.81 3.87
CA ILE A 177 -1.30 -25.11 2.47
C ILE A 177 -0.65 -26.44 2.03
N VAL A 178 0.63 -26.63 2.34
CA VAL A 178 1.35 -27.87 1.97
C VAL A 178 0.77 -29.10 2.68
N LEU A 179 0.44 -28.97 3.97
CA LEU A 179 -0.09 -30.10 4.77
C LEU A 179 -1.54 -30.42 4.41
N MET A 180 -2.37 -29.41 4.19
CA MET A 180 -3.78 -29.60 3.81
C MET A 180 -3.91 -30.06 2.36
N ASN A 181 -3.00 -29.60 1.47
CA ASN A 181 -3.08 -29.80 0.02
C ASN A 181 -4.48 -29.44 -0.55
N PRO A 182 -4.96 -28.19 -0.35
CA PRO A 182 -6.33 -27.82 -0.68
C PRO A 182 -6.60 -27.87 -2.17
N THR A 183 -7.81 -28.27 -2.56
CA THR A 183 -8.28 -28.16 -3.94
C THR A 183 -8.72 -26.74 -4.25
N MET A 184 -8.44 -26.27 -5.46
CA MET A 184 -8.95 -24.98 -5.94
C MET A 184 -10.46 -25.09 -6.15
N VAL A 185 -11.25 -24.40 -5.34
CA VAL A 185 -12.71 -24.40 -5.39
C VAL A 185 -13.20 -23.38 -6.42
N ALA A 186 -12.53 -22.23 -6.50
CA ALA A 186 -12.86 -21.20 -7.47
C ALA A 186 -12.61 -21.67 -8.91
N PRO A 187 -13.50 -21.38 -9.88
CA PRO A 187 -13.28 -21.68 -11.28
C PRO A 187 -12.12 -20.85 -11.84
N ALA A 188 -11.38 -21.42 -12.80
CA ALA A 188 -10.29 -20.70 -13.47
C ALA A 188 -10.77 -19.46 -14.24
N PHE A 189 -11.96 -19.53 -14.80
CA PHE A 189 -12.72 -18.43 -15.39
C PHE A 189 -14.11 -18.44 -14.79
N ASN A 190 -14.56 -17.32 -14.28
CA ASN A 190 -15.91 -17.17 -13.72
C ASN A 190 -16.77 -16.39 -14.72
N ASP A 191 -17.73 -17.08 -15.34
CA ASP A 191 -18.70 -16.47 -16.26
C ASP A 191 -19.89 -15.84 -15.52
N ASN A 192 -20.08 -16.18 -14.23
CA ASN A 192 -21.15 -15.66 -13.39
C ASN A 192 -20.58 -14.59 -12.42
N VAL A 193 -20.17 -13.44 -12.98
CA VAL A 193 -19.64 -12.35 -12.16
C VAL A 193 -20.77 -11.44 -11.63
N PRO A 194 -20.68 -10.94 -10.38
CA PRO A 194 -21.67 -10.01 -9.83
C PRO A 194 -21.86 -8.77 -10.68
N ALA A 195 -23.07 -8.22 -10.66
CA ALA A 195 -23.37 -6.97 -11.34
C ALA A 195 -22.46 -5.83 -10.83
N GLY A 196 -21.98 -4.98 -11.74
CA GLY A 196 -21.05 -3.91 -11.43
C GLY A 196 -19.58 -4.33 -11.33
N THR A 197 -19.25 -5.62 -11.55
CA THR A 197 -17.85 -6.07 -11.64
C THR A 197 -17.15 -5.38 -12.81
N PRO A 198 -16.00 -4.73 -12.59
CA PRO A 198 -15.24 -4.08 -13.64
C PRO A 198 -14.73 -5.08 -14.70
N SER A 199 -14.57 -4.60 -15.94
CA SER A 199 -14.00 -5.41 -17.01
C SER A 199 -12.59 -5.91 -16.66
N LEU A 200 -12.28 -7.15 -17.09
CA LEU A 200 -10.98 -7.78 -16.82
C LEU A 200 -9.80 -6.90 -17.30
N LEU A 201 -9.90 -6.36 -18.49
CA LEU A 201 -8.89 -5.44 -19.08
C LEU A 201 -9.48 -4.03 -19.23
N PRO A 202 -8.77 -2.98 -18.82
CA PRO A 202 -7.47 -2.92 -18.13
C PRO A 202 -7.56 -3.02 -16.60
N LEU A 203 -8.77 -3.15 -16.03
CA LEU A 203 -9.03 -2.93 -14.61
C LEU A 203 -8.43 -4.00 -13.69
N LEU A 204 -8.23 -5.24 -14.17
CA LEU A 204 -7.47 -6.24 -13.45
C LEU A 204 -6.06 -5.72 -13.07
N PHE A 205 -5.33 -5.17 -14.04
CA PHE A 205 -3.96 -4.68 -13.81
C PHE A 205 -3.92 -3.50 -12.85
N VAL A 206 -4.98 -2.71 -12.81
CA VAL A 206 -5.13 -1.59 -11.87
C VAL A 206 -5.47 -2.10 -10.46
N THR A 207 -6.37 -3.07 -10.35
CA THR A 207 -6.80 -3.62 -9.06
C THR A 207 -5.65 -4.32 -8.32
N ILE A 208 -4.78 -5.04 -9.06
CA ILE A 208 -3.60 -5.71 -8.51
C ILE A 208 -2.35 -4.83 -8.48
N ALA A 209 -2.47 -3.53 -8.78
CA ALA A 209 -1.33 -2.63 -8.97
C ALA A 209 -0.35 -2.66 -7.80
N CYS A 210 -0.84 -2.58 -6.57
CA CYS A 210 0.02 -2.55 -5.39
C CYS A 210 0.88 -3.81 -5.26
N GLY A 211 0.33 -5.00 -5.53
CA GLY A 211 1.07 -6.26 -5.47
C GLY A 211 1.94 -6.55 -6.69
N ALA A 212 1.65 -5.91 -7.84
CA ALA A 212 2.38 -6.14 -9.09
C ALA A 212 3.47 -5.09 -9.35
N ILE A 213 3.18 -3.82 -9.07
CA ILE A 213 4.11 -2.68 -9.09
C ILE A 213 3.45 -1.47 -8.43
N SER A 214 4.01 -0.97 -7.34
CA SER A 214 3.44 0.11 -6.56
C SER A 214 4.27 1.39 -6.64
N GLY A 215 3.65 2.48 -7.07
CA GLY A 215 4.26 3.81 -7.03
C GLY A 215 4.53 4.28 -5.60
N PHE A 216 3.68 3.87 -4.64
CA PHE A 216 3.92 4.13 -3.23
C PHE A 216 5.23 3.49 -2.75
N HIS A 217 5.60 2.30 -3.24
CA HIS A 217 6.91 1.68 -2.95
C HIS A 217 8.06 2.56 -3.40
N GLY A 218 7.97 3.20 -4.58
CA GLY A 218 8.98 4.14 -5.06
C GLY A 218 9.19 5.33 -4.13
N LEU A 219 8.11 5.83 -3.50
CA LEU A 219 8.19 6.91 -2.51
C LEU A 219 8.88 6.45 -1.22
N VAL A 220 8.46 5.32 -0.67
CA VAL A 220 9.00 4.78 0.58
C VAL A 220 10.44 4.34 0.40
N SER A 221 10.74 3.61 -0.68
CA SER A 221 12.08 3.12 -0.97
C SER A 221 13.09 4.26 -1.17
N SER A 222 12.73 5.32 -1.88
CA SER A 222 13.62 6.46 -2.09
C SER A 222 13.63 7.45 -0.93
N GLY A 223 12.49 7.66 -0.26
CA GLY A 223 12.35 8.65 0.81
C GLY A 223 12.78 8.19 2.19
N THR A 224 12.65 6.90 2.47
CA THR A 224 12.85 6.31 3.80
C THR A 224 13.87 5.18 3.78
N THR A 225 13.67 4.12 3.00
CA THR A 225 14.52 2.92 3.00
C THR A 225 15.96 3.24 2.59
N SER A 226 16.14 4.03 1.53
CA SER A 226 17.47 4.44 1.05
C SER A 226 18.35 5.12 2.10
N LYS A 227 17.74 5.78 3.10
CA LYS A 227 18.43 6.45 4.21
C LYS A 227 18.82 5.50 5.35
N GLN A 228 18.33 4.26 5.31
CA GLN A 228 18.55 3.26 6.36
C GLN A 228 19.50 2.15 5.90
N LEU A 229 19.91 2.14 4.64
CA LEU A 229 20.86 1.14 4.12
C LEU A 229 22.26 1.41 4.65
N ASN A 230 22.94 0.32 5.04
CA ASN A 230 24.32 0.37 5.46
C ASN A 230 25.30 0.41 4.26
N ARG A 231 24.95 -0.27 3.17
CA ARG A 231 25.77 -0.37 1.95
C ARG A 231 24.91 -0.25 0.71
N GLU A 232 25.45 0.32 -0.38
CA GLU A 232 24.75 0.41 -1.67
C GLU A 232 24.39 -0.99 -2.22
N THR A 233 25.22 -1.99 -1.97
CA THR A 233 24.98 -3.39 -2.39
C THR A 233 23.71 -3.98 -1.81
N ASP A 234 23.28 -3.52 -0.63
CA ASP A 234 22.07 -4.01 0.05
C ASP A 234 20.79 -3.55 -0.66
N ALA A 235 20.89 -2.50 -1.49
CA ALA A 235 19.76 -1.97 -2.26
C ALA A 235 19.09 -3.04 -3.14
N ARG A 236 19.87 -3.94 -3.74
CA ARG A 236 19.35 -5.04 -4.55
C ARG A 236 18.58 -6.05 -3.70
N PHE A 237 19.14 -6.45 -2.56
CA PHE A 237 18.47 -7.38 -1.67
C PHE A 237 17.18 -6.79 -1.12
N VAL A 238 17.23 -5.58 -0.60
CA VAL A 238 16.07 -4.92 0.02
C VAL A 238 14.99 -4.59 -1.02
N GLY A 239 15.35 -4.01 -2.16
CA GLY A 239 14.39 -3.60 -3.18
C GLY A 239 13.85 -4.77 -3.99
N TYR A 240 14.72 -5.57 -4.62
CA TYR A 240 14.27 -6.63 -5.52
C TYR A 240 13.68 -7.83 -4.75
N PHE A 241 14.39 -8.35 -3.76
CA PHE A 241 13.89 -9.50 -3.01
C PHE A 241 12.76 -9.14 -2.04
N GLY A 242 12.68 -7.88 -1.59
CA GLY A 242 11.50 -7.38 -0.88
C GLY A 242 10.24 -7.47 -1.73
N ALA A 243 10.30 -7.02 -2.99
CA ALA A 243 9.19 -7.15 -3.94
C ALA A 243 8.85 -8.61 -4.25
N VAL A 244 9.85 -9.50 -4.38
CA VAL A 244 9.60 -10.95 -4.54
C VAL A 244 8.90 -11.54 -3.32
N GLY A 245 9.27 -11.11 -2.09
CA GLY A 245 8.58 -11.49 -0.86
C GLY A 245 7.12 -11.07 -0.85
N GLU A 246 6.80 -9.88 -1.35
CA GLU A 246 5.41 -9.45 -1.58
C GLU A 246 4.68 -10.35 -2.58
N GLY A 247 5.36 -10.83 -3.62
CA GLY A 247 4.83 -11.81 -4.56
C GLY A 247 4.45 -13.13 -3.89
N MET A 248 5.18 -13.55 -2.86
CA MET A 248 4.80 -14.70 -2.04
C MET A 248 3.52 -14.43 -1.25
N LEU A 249 3.38 -13.26 -0.63
CA LEU A 249 2.13 -12.88 0.04
C LEU A 249 0.96 -12.85 -0.95
N ALA A 250 1.16 -12.30 -2.15
CA ALA A 250 0.13 -12.26 -3.19
C ALA A 250 -0.30 -13.68 -3.61
N LEU A 251 0.63 -14.63 -3.75
CA LEU A 251 0.30 -16.03 -4.05
C LEU A 251 -0.47 -16.67 -2.89
N ALA A 252 -0.07 -16.45 -1.65
CA ALA A 252 -0.79 -16.94 -0.47
C ALA A 252 -2.21 -16.36 -0.40
N ALA A 253 -2.38 -15.07 -0.74
CA ALA A 253 -3.70 -14.43 -0.81
C ALA A 253 -4.60 -15.04 -1.91
N ILE A 254 -4.03 -15.34 -3.08
CA ILE A 254 -4.77 -16.05 -4.14
C ILE A 254 -5.22 -17.42 -3.66
N LEU A 255 -4.33 -18.20 -3.05
CA LEU A 255 -4.66 -19.54 -2.55
C LEU A 255 -5.72 -19.48 -1.44
N ALA A 256 -5.61 -18.55 -0.50
CA ALA A 256 -6.62 -18.33 0.53
C ALA A 256 -7.99 -17.98 -0.09
N ALA A 257 -8.01 -17.04 -1.04
CA ALA A 257 -9.23 -16.54 -1.66
C ALA A 257 -9.90 -17.53 -2.66
N THR A 258 -9.19 -18.58 -3.08
CA THR A 258 -9.69 -19.51 -4.13
C THR A 258 -9.74 -20.96 -3.69
N ALA A 259 -8.93 -21.38 -2.74
CA ALA A 259 -8.86 -22.74 -2.22
C ALA A 259 -9.21 -22.84 -0.71
N GLY A 260 -9.47 -21.70 -0.06
CA GLY A 260 -9.78 -21.63 1.36
C GLY A 260 -11.26 -21.79 1.71
N PHE A 261 -12.02 -22.50 0.90
CA PHE A 261 -13.45 -22.74 1.10
C PHE A 261 -13.76 -24.23 0.96
N ALA A 262 -14.75 -24.71 1.70
CA ALA A 262 -15.13 -26.13 1.66
C ALA A 262 -15.82 -26.50 0.35
N THR A 263 -16.69 -25.63 -0.16
CA THR A 263 -17.49 -25.86 -1.37
C THR A 263 -17.49 -24.63 -2.29
N LEU A 264 -17.89 -24.84 -3.55
CA LEU A 264 -18.13 -23.76 -4.50
C LEU A 264 -19.21 -22.79 -4.00
N ALA A 265 -20.26 -23.30 -3.35
CA ALA A 265 -21.34 -22.48 -2.80
C ALA A 265 -20.84 -21.53 -1.69
N ASP A 266 -19.95 -22.01 -0.83
CA ASP A 266 -19.32 -21.16 0.21
C ASP A 266 -18.48 -20.05 -0.42
N TRP A 267 -17.75 -20.39 -1.49
CA TRP A 267 -16.97 -19.42 -2.26
C TRP A 267 -17.87 -18.36 -2.94
N GLU A 268 -18.95 -18.79 -3.60
CA GLU A 268 -19.91 -17.89 -4.24
C GLU A 268 -20.60 -16.97 -3.22
N ALA A 269 -20.91 -17.48 -2.02
CA ALA A 269 -21.50 -16.69 -0.93
C ALA A 269 -20.57 -15.55 -0.47
N MET A 270 -19.23 -15.72 -0.54
CA MET A 270 -18.26 -14.68 -0.23
C MET A 270 -18.23 -13.56 -1.29
N TYR A 271 -18.55 -13.86 -2.55
CA TYR A 271 -18.40 -12.95 -3.69
C TYR A 271 -19.75 -12.54 -4.31
N THR A 272 -20.76 -12.30 -3.50
CA THR A 272 -22.12 -11.90 -3.96
C THR A 272 -22.18 -10.52 -4.57
N ALA A 273 -21.22 -9.64 -4.25
CA ALA A 273 -21.06 -8.33 -4.87
C ALA A 273 -19.59 -7.98 -5.06
N PHE A 274 -19.29 -7.10 -6.02
CA PHE A 274 -17.94 -6.59 -6.23
C PHE A 274 -17.40 -5.93 -4.96
N GLY A 275 -16.21 -6.35 -4.53
CA GLY A 275 -15.52 -5.81 -3.35
C GLY A 275 -15.91 -6.44 -2.01
N GLN A 276 -16.93 -7.30 -1.93
CA GLN A 276 -17.30 -7.95 -0.67
C GLN A 276 -16.26 -8.94 -0.18
N GLY A 277 -15.68 -9.76 -1.06
CA GLY A 277 -14.64 -10.70 -0.69
C GLY A 277 -13.42 -9.99 -0.09
N GLY A 278 -12.68 -9.26 -0.89
CA GLY A 278 -11.55 -8.44 -0.48
C GLY A 278 -10.64 -9.09 0.57
N VAL A 279 -10.29 -8.34 1.61
CA VAL A 279 -9.44 -8.82 2.70
C VAL A 279 -10.16 -9.87 3.56
N ASN A 280 -11.49 -9.86 3.63
CA ASN A 280 -12.25 -10.87 4.38
C ASN A 280 -12.06 -12.27 3.79
N ALA A 281 -12.07 -12.41 2.46
CA ALA A 281 -11.80 -13.69 1.79
C ALA A 281 -10.39 -14.22 2.09
N PHE A 282 -9.40 -13.34 2.21
CA PHE A 282 -8.07 -13.73 2.63
C PHE A 282 -8.06 -14.24 4.08
N VAL A 283 -8.74 -13.54 4.99
CA VAL A 283 -8.78 -13.92 6.41
C VAL A 283 -9.56 -15.22 6.61
N GLU A 284 -10.77 -15.32 6.08
CA GLU A 284 -11.62 -16.50 6.28
C GLU A 284 -11.07 -17.73 5.56
N GLY A 285 -10.70 -17.56 4.28
CA GLY A 285 -10.12 -18.67 3.51
C GLY A 285 -8.76 -19.11 4.04
N GLY A 286 -7.91 -18.16 4.46
CA GLY A 286 -6.65 -18.48 5.10
C GLY A 286 -6.82 -19.14 6.46
N ALA A 287 -7.81 -18.74 7.27
CA ALA A 287 -8.13 -19.36 8.54
C ALA A 287 -8.62 -20.79 8.35
N PHE A 288 -9.48 -21.04 7.36
CA PHE A 288 -9.92 -22.39 6.99
C PHE A 288 -8.73 -23.29 6.61
N ILE A 289 -7.80 -22.80 5.78
CA ILE A 289 -6.60 -23.56 5.40
C ILE A 289 -5.72 -23.84 6.63
N ILE A 290 -5.48 -22.86 7.50
CA ILE A 290 -4.66 -23.01 8.70
C ILE A 290 -5.30 -24.01 9.65
N HIS A 291 -6.61 -23.91 9.87
CA HIS A 291 -7.35 -24.82 10.73
C HIS A 291 -7.24 -26.27 10.26
N ASN A 292 -7.55 -26.53 8.99
CA ASN A 292 -7.55 -27.88 8.43
C ASN A 292 -6.15 -28.45 8.17
N GLY A 293 -5.14 -27.58 7.92
CA GLY A 293 -3.78 -28.01 7.64
C GLY A 293 -2.95 -28.33 8.89
N ILE A 294 -3.02 -27.49 9.91
CA ILE A 294 -2.19 -27.64 11.12
C ILE A 294 -2.97 -27.73 12.42
N GLY A 295 -4.31 -27.73 12.37
CA GLY A 295 -5.17 -27.91 13.55
C GLY A 295 -5.28 -26.70 14.48
N LEU A 296 -4.85 -25.50 14.06
CA LEU A 296 -5.01 -24.29 14.87
C LEU A 296 -6.51 -23.91 14.95
N PRO A 297 -7.04 -23.51 16.11
CA PRO A 297 -8.44 -23.06 16.20
C PRO A 297 -8.73 -21.96 15.16
N GLU A 298 -9.83 -22.07 14.43
CA GLU A 298 -10.18 -21.18 13.33
C GLU A 298 -10.25 -19.71 13.75
N ALA A 299 -10.84 -19.43 14.93
CA ALA A 299 -10.88 -18.07 15.49
C ALA A 299 -9.49 -17.49 15.75
N THR A 300 -8.52 -18.32 16.17
CA THR A 300 -7.14 -17.89 16.38
C THR A 300 -6.43 -17.67 15.03
N ALA A 301 -6.68 -18.52 14.04
CA ALA A 301 -6.14 -18.38 12.69
C ALA A 301 -6.68 -17.12 12.00
N ALA A 302 -7.99 -16.85 12.12
CA ALA A 302 -8.61 -15.62 11.63
C ALA A 302 -8.02 -14.37 12.32
N THR A 303 -7.85 -14.43 13.65
CA THR A 303 -7.21 -13.35 14.41
C THR A 303 -5.78 -13.11 13.94
N LEU A 304 -4.98 -14.16 13.74
CA LEU A 304 -3.61 -14.07 13.21
C LEU A 304 -3.54 -13.32 11.88
N LEU A 305 -4.37 -13.74 10.91
CA LEU A 305 -4.39 -13.14 9.57
C LEU A 305 -4.95 -11.72 9.58
N THR A 306 -5.97 -11.46 10.39
CA THR A 306 -6.52 -10.10 10.57
C THR A 306 -5.50 -9.16 11.18
N VAL A 307 -4.80 -9.58 12.22
CA VAL A 307 -3.72 -8.79 12.86
C VAL A 307 -2.61 -8.52 11.84
N MET A 308 -2.22 -9.52 11.05
CA MET A 308 -1.24 -9.34 9.99
C MET A 308 -1.70 -8.27 9.00
N ALA A 309 -2.89 -8.38 8.44
CA ALA A 309 -3.43 -7.41 7.48
C ALA A 309 -3.59 -6.00 8.07
N ALA A 310 -4.16 -5.89 9.28
CA ALA A 310 -4.39 -4.61 9.94
C ALA A 310 -3.09 -3.88 10.32
N LEU A 311 -2.07 -4.59 10.78
CA LEU A 311 -0.77 -3.99 11.12
C LEU A 311 -0.04 -3.49 9.88
N PHE A 312 -0.09 -4.24 8.76
CA PHE A 312 0.47 -3.79 7.48
C PHE A 312 -0.24 -2.54 6.95
N ALA A 313 -1.57 -2.56 6.91
CA ALA A 313 -2.36 -1.41 6.50
C ALA A 313 -2.10 -0.19 7.42
N GLY A 314 -2.03 -0.41 8.74
CA GLY A 314 -1.74 0.63 9.73
C GLY A 314 -0.36 1.26 9.56
N THR A 315 0.67 0.45 9.28
CA THR A 315 2.04 0.93 9.01
C THR A 315 2.07 1.80 7.75
N THR A 316 1.39 1.37 6.70
CA THR A 316 1.28 2.12 5.45
C THR A 316 0.58 3.45 5.67
N MET A 317 -0.51 3.47 6.47
CA MET A 317 -1.25 4.67 6.82
C MET A 317 -0.39 5.68 7.59
N ASP A 318 0.40 5.25 8.59
CA ASP A 318 1.30 6.12 9.34
C ASP A 318 2.37 6.76 8.46
N THR A 319 2.98 5.95 7.59
CA THR A 319 4.00 6.41 6.64
C THR A 319 3.39 7.35 5.61
N GLY A 320 2.22 6.99 5.07
CA GLY A 320 1.48 7.79 4.09
C GLY A 320 1.09 9.16 4.64
N LEU A 321 0.55 9.22 5.86
CA LEU A 321 0.17 10.49 6.49
C LEU A 321 1.38 11.37 6.79
N ARG A 322 2.50 10.78 7.21
CA ARG A 322 3.78 11.49 7.40
C ARG A 322 4.29 12.09 6.10
N LEU A 323 4.28 11.33 5.01
CA LEU A 323 4.70 11.81 3.69
C LEU A 323 3.77 12.92 3.19
N GLN A 324 2.46 12.77 3.37
CA GLN A 324 1.47 13.79 2.99
C GLN A 324 1.67 15.09 3.75
N ARG A 325 1.98 15.02 5.06
CA ARG A 325 2.40 16.17 5.85
C ARG A 325 3.61 16.87 5.25
N TYR A 326 4.63 16.13 4.82
CA TYR A 326 5.82 16.72 4.19
C TYR A 326 5.49 17.44 2.89
N ILE A 327 4.52 16.94 2.10
CA ILE A 327 4.07 17.64 0.89
C ILE A 327 3.42 18.97 1.23
N PHE A 328 2.56 19.04 2.25
CA PHE A 328 1.98 20.31 2.69
C PHE A 328 3.07 21.29 3.17
N GLN A 329 4.08 20.80 3.88
CA GLN A 329 5.21 21.63 4.32
C GLN A 329 6.03 22.14 3.11
N GLU A 330 6.29 21.30 2.11
CA GLU A 330 7.00 21.67 0.88
C GLU A 330 6.20 22.70 0.07
N TRP A 331 4.89 22.55 -0.04
CA TRP A 331 4.04 23.58 -0.64
C TRP A 331 4.07 24.88 0.15
N GLY A 332 4.10 24.80 1.48
CA GLY A 332 4.31 25.97 2.35
C GLY A 332 5.60 26.70 2.07
N GLU A 333 6.67 26.00 1.68
CA GLU A 333 7.94 26.60 1.25
C GLU A 333 7.84 27.22 -0.13
N ILE A 334 7.28 26.49 -1.11
CA ILE A 334 7.16 26.93 -2.51
C ILE A 334 6.28 28.18 -2.62
N TYR A 335 5.12 28.18 -1.91
CA TYR A 335 4.16 29.29 -1.97
C TYR A 335 4.35 30.33 -0.85
N ASN A 336 5.46 30.23 -0.08
CA ASN A 336 5.80 31.11 1.03
C ASN A 336 4.70 31.23 2.11
N GLN A 337 3.98 30.13 2.37
CA GLN A 337 2.93 30.05 3.39
C GLN A 337 3.48 29.50 4.71
N GLN A 338 3.94 30.40 5.60
CA GLN A 338 4.65 30.03 6.83
C GLN A 338 3.82 29.14 7.78
N TRP A 339 2.50 29.29 7.78
CA TRP A 339 1.60 28.49 8.61
C TRP A 339 1.55 27.03 8.20
N MET A 340 1.65 26.71 6.89
CA MET A 340 1.69 25.33 6.39
C MET A 340 3.00 24.60 6.73
N LYS A 341 4.08 25.32 7.05
CA LYS A 341 5.36 24.73 7.46
C LYS A 341 5.30 24.12 8.86
N LYS A 342 4.33 24.53 9.69
CA LYS A 342 4.18 24.01 11.06
C LYS A 342 3.72 22.55 11.02
N PRO A 343 4.45 21.58 11.62
CA PRO A 343 4.13 20.17 11.54
C PRO A 343 2.70 19.83 11.97
N ALA A 344 2.20 20.43 13.05
CA ALA A 344 0.86 20.19 13.54
C ALA A 344 -0.22 20.63 12.54
N ILE A 345 -0.06 21.81 11.92
CA ILE A 345 -1.02 22.33 10.93
C ILE A 345 -0.98 21.49 9.66
N ALA A 346 0.21 21.16 9.17
CA ALA A 346 0.36 20.28 8.00
C ALA A 346 -0.26 18.89 8.24
N THR A 347 -0.14 18.35 9.47
CA THR A 347 -0.81 17.10 9.85
C THR A 347 -2.32 17.23 9.87
N LEU A 348 -2.87 18.32 10.42
CA LEU A 348 -4.32 18.57 10.42
C LEU A 348 -4.87 18.71 8.99
N LEU A 349 -4.14 19.37 8.10
CA LEU A 349 -4.51 19.46 6.68
C LEU A 349 -4.48 18.08 6.01
N ALA A 350 -3.46 17.27 6.31
CA ALA A 350 -3.35 15.91 5.78
C ALA A 350 -4.52 15.03 6.25
N VAL A 351 -4.79 15.00 7.56
CA VAL A 351 -5.92 14.25 8.14
C VAL A 351 -7.26 14.76 7.61
N GLY A 352 -7.47 16.08 7.62
CA GLY A 352 -8.73 16.68 7.16
C GLY A 352 -9.03 16.37 5.71
N SER A 353 -8.01 16.41 4.83
CA SER A 353 -8.17 16.03 3.42
C SER A 353 -8.51 14.55 3.25
N CYS A 354 -7.89 13.65 4.03
CA CYS A 354 -8.18 12.21 3.99
C CYS A 354 -9.59 11.89 4.52
N LEU A 355 -10.01 12.53 5.62
CA LEU A 355 -11.37 12.39 6.15
C LEU A 355 -12.42 12.89 5.15
N LEU A 356 -12.16 14.02 4.51
CA LEU A 356 -13.03 14.56 3.47
C LEU A 356 -13.19 13.59 2.31
N LEU A 357 -12.12 12.90 1.90
CA LEU A 357 -12.19 11.88 0.87
C LEU A 357 -12.93 10.62 1.36
N ALA A 358 -12.62 10.11 2.56
CA ALA A 358 -13.21 8.88 3.09
C ALA A 358 -14.74 9.01 3.27
N PHE A 359 -15.20 10.13 3.82
CA PHE A 359 -16.63 10.38 4.03
C PHE A 359 -17.33 11.00 2.80
N GLY A 360 -16.61 11.79 2.00
CA GLY A 360 -17.17 12.42 0.79
C GLY A 360 -17.45 11.44 -0.35
N ALA A 361 -16.64 10.37 -0.47
CA ALA A 361 -16.82 9.35 -1.50
C ALA A 361 -17.81 8.24 -1.10
N GLY A 362 -18.00 7.99 0.21
CA GLY A 362 -18.72 6.82 0.70
C GLY A 362 -19.87 7.08 1.65
N GLY A 363 -20.24 8.32 1.86
CA GLY A 363 -21.32 8.69 2.77
C GLY A 363 -20.93 8.68 4.25
N ALA A 364 -21.91 8.90 5.13
CA ALA A 364 -21.70 9.14 6.56
C ALA A 364 -21.09 7.94 7.33
N ASP A 365 -21.19 6.74 6.81
CA ASP A 365 -20.58 5.51 7.37
C ASP A 365 -19.11 5.32 6.98
N GLY A 366 -18.60 6.12 6.02
CA GLY A 366 -17.22 6.05 5.55
C GLY A 366 -16.92 4.81 4.70
N ALA A 367 -17.93 4.08 4.20
CA ALA A 367 -17.73 2.86 3.38
C ALA A 367 -17.10 3.14 2.00
N GLY A 368 -16.84 4.39 1.65
CA GLY A 368 -16.35 4.82 0.34
C GLY A 368 -14.94 4.38 -0.03
N GLY A 369 -14.15 3.84 0.89
CA GLY A 369 -12.80 3.38 0.59
C GLY A 369 -12.75 2.34 -0.54
N LEU A 370 -13.70 1.43 -0.59
CA LEU A 370 -13.78 0.43 -1.66
C LEU A 370 -14.16 1.03 -3.01
N ILE A 371 -14.97 2.09 -3.01
CA ILE A 371 -15.35 2.83 -4.23
C ILE A 371 -14.14 3.60 -4.79
N ILE A 372 -13.26 4.08 -3.90
CA ILE A 372 -12.02 4.81 -4.26
C ILE A 372 -10.93 3.85 -4.78
N TRP A 373 -10.98 2.54 -4.40
CA TRP A 373 -9.93 1.57 -4.69
C TRP A 373 -9.47 1.53 -6.15
N PRO A 374 -10.34 1.49 -7.16
CA PRO A 374 -9.91 1.49 -8.56
C PRO A 374 -9.15 2.78 -8.93
N LEU A 375 -9.60 3.94 -8.46
CA LEU A 375 -8.95 5.22 -8.72
C LEU A 375 -7.61 5.35 -7.99
N PHE A 376 -7.53 4.83 -6.76
CA PHE A 376 -6.26 4.68 -6.05
C PHE A 376 -5.28 3.82 -6.85
N GLY A 377 -5.73 2.67 -7.37
CA GLY A 377 -4.89 1.76 -8.16
C GLY A 377 -4.32 2.43 -9.42
N THR A 378 -5.15 3.15 -10.19
CA THR A 378 -4.71 3.88 -11.39
C THR A 378 -3.70 4.97 -11.06
N THR A 379 -3.95 5.75 -10.01
CA THR A 379 -3.05 6.83 -9.58
C THR A 379 -1.72 6.28 -9.06
N ASN A 380 -1.76 5.16 -8.34
CA ASN A 380 -0.58 4.46 -7.85
C ASN A 380 0.29 3.90 -9.00
N GLN A 381 -0.33 3.34 -10.05
CA GLN A 381 0.39 2.92 -11.26
C GLN A 381 1.00 4.10 -12.00
N LEU A 382 0.31 5.24 -12.09
CA LEU A 382 0.85 6.45 -12.68
C LEU A 382 2.11 6.91 -11.96
N LEU A 383 2.11 6.85 -10.63
CA LEU A 383 3.27 7.18 -9.81
C LEU A 383 4.44 6.19 -10.03
N ALA A 384 4.14 4.90 -10.19
CA ALA A 384 5.14 3.90 -10.57
C ALA A 384 5.75 4.20 -11.94
N GLY A 385 4.94 4.59 -12.91
CA GLY A 385 5.40 5.03 -14.22
C GLY A 385 6.35 6.23 -14.14
N LEU A 386 6.03 7.22 -13.32
CA LEU A 386 6.92 8.37 -13.09
C LEU A 386 8.26 7.97 -12.47
N THR A 387 8.25 7.05 -11.52
CA THR A 387 9.46 6.51 -10.91
C THR A 387 10.32 5.77 -11.95
N LEU A 388 9.69 4.92 -12.77
CA LEU A 388 10.38 4.22 -13.86
C LEU A 388 10.93 5.20 -14.90
N LEU A 389 10.26 6.32 -15.18
CA LEU A 389 10.80 7.36 -16.07
C LEU A 389 12.13 7.89 -15.53
N VAL A 390 12.20 8.26 -14.24
CA VAL A 390 13.43 8.76 -13.62
C VAL A 390 14.55 7.74 -13.76
N ILE A 391 14.27 6.48 -13.43
CA ILE A 391 15.24 5.38 -13.53
C ILE A 391 15.68 5.18 -14.99
N THR A 392 14.73 5.19 -15.93
CA THR A 392 15.01 5.03 -17.37
C THR A 392 15.94 6.12 -17.88
N VAL A 393 15.68 7.39 -17.55
CA VAL A 393 16.54 8.52 -17.93
C VAL A 393 17.93 8.39 -17.32
N MET A 394 18.04 7.96 -16.07
CA MET A 394 19.34 7.68 -15.44
C MET A 394 20.11 6.57 -16.15
N LEU A 395 19.45 5.47 -16.52
CA LEU A 395 20.07 4.38 -17.28
C LEU A 395 20.56 4.86 -18.66
N VAL A 396 19.76 5.68 -19.35
CA VAL A 396 20.15 6.29 -20.62
C VAL A 396 21.42 7.14 -20.45
N ARG A 397 21.48 8.03 -19.46
CA ARG A 397 22.66 8.86 -19.17
C ARG A 397 23.90 8.03 -18.82
N LEU A 398 23.71 6.89 -18.17
CA LEU A 398 24.78 5.95 -17.82
C LEU A 398 25.13 4.99 -18.97
N ARG A 399 24.54 5.13 -20.16
CA ARG A 399 24.72 4.25 -21.32
C ARG A 399 24.45 2.77 -20.99
N ARG A 400 23.45 2.53 -20.13
CA ARG A 400 23.03 1.17 -19.74
C ARG A 400 21.73 0.78 -20.47
N PRO A 401 21.46 -0.53 -20.65
CA PRO A 401 20.22 -0.99 -21.24
C PRO A 401 19.01 -0.46 -20.48
N MET A 402 18.09 0.20 -21.18
CA MET A 402 16.90 0.83 -20.60
C MET A 402 15.64 -0.04 -20.68
N TRP A 403 15.69 -1.15 -21.41
CA TRP A 403 14.53 -1.99 -21.70
C TRP A 403 13.83 -2.52 -20.45
N TYR A 404 14.60 -2.85 -19.41
CA TYR A 404 14.08 -3.36 -18.14
C TYR A 404 13.11 -2.39 -17.44
N THR A 405 13.23 -1.10 -17.71
CA THR A 405 12.39 -0.04 -17.11
C THR A 405 11.45 0.58 -18.13
N LEU A 406 11.84 0.68 -19.40
CA LEU A 406 11.04 1.27 -20.46
C LEU A 406 9.81 0.42 -20.82
N VAL A 407 9.95 -0.90 -20.88
CA VAL A 407 8.84 -1.80 -21.23
C VAL A 407 7.75 -1.74 -20.13
N PRO A 408 8.06 -1.92 -18.82
CA PRO A 408 7.09 -1.69 -17.76
C PRO A 408 6.49 -0.28 -17.79
N LEU A 409 7.27 0.75 -18.01
CA LEU A 409 6.80 2.14 -18.10
C LEU A 409 5.72 2.31 -19.18
N CYS A 410 5.99 1.84 -20.40
CA CYS A 410 5.03 1.94 -21.50
C CYS A 410 3.75 1.15 -21.20
N PHE A 411 3.90 -0.07 -20.69
CA PHE A 411 2.76 -0.91 -20.30
C PHE A 411 1.88 -0.21 -19.25
N LEU A 412 2.48 0.32 -18.18
CA LEU A 412 1.75 1.02 -17.14
C LEU A 412 1.00 2.25 -17.65
N LEU A 413 1.64 3.07 -18.47
CA LEU A 413 0.99 4.26 -19.03
C LEU A 413 -0.23 3.91 -19.87
N VAL A 414 -0.11 2.89 -20.72
CA VAL A 414 -1.23 2.43 -21.57
C VAL A 414 -2.38 1.92 -20.71
N MET A 415 -2.09 1.02 -19.73
CA MET A 415 -3.13 0.45 -18.86
C MET A 415 -3.76 1.50 -17.96
N THR A 416 -2.98 2.43 -17.42
CA THR A 416 -3.49 3.51 -16.56
C THR A 416 -4.42 4.45 -17.33
N ILE A 417 -4.03 4.92 -18.52
CA ILE A 417 -4.87 5.82 -19.31
C ILE A 417 -6.16 5.11 -19.75
N ALA A 418 -6.06 3.86 -20.20
CA ALA A 418 -7.23 3.08 -20.57
C ALA A 418 -8.19 2.86 -19.39
N ALA A 419 -7.66 2.56 -18.22
CA ALA A 419 -8.46 2.40 -16.99
C ALA A 419 -9.17 3.71 -16.58
N LEU A 420 -8.47 4.84 -16.61
CA LEU A 420 -9.04 6.15 -16.30
C LEU A 420 -10.18 6.52 -17.27
N LEU A 421 -10.03 6.24 -18.55
CA LEU A 421 -11.10 6.49 -19.54
C LEU A 421 -12.36 5.64 -19.27
N ILE A 422 -12.20 4.40 -18.83
CA ILE A 422 -13.33 3.54 -18.44
C ILE A 422 -13.94 4.03 -17.12
N GLN A 423 -13.12 4.37 -16.12
CA GLN A 423 -13.59 4.90 -14.83
C GLN A 423 -14.35 6.21 -14.99
N LEU A 424 -13.86 7.11 -15.85
CA LEU A 424 -14.54 8.37 -16.18
C LEU A 424 -16.00 8.13 -16.61
N ARG A 425 -16.18 7.17 -17.54
CA ARG A 425 -17.50 6.77 -18.00
C ARG A 425 -18.34 6.17 -16.88
N THR A 426 -17.77 5.26 -16.11
CA THR A 426 -18.46 4.58 -15.01
C THR A 426 -18.93 5.57 -13.94
N PHE A 427 -18.08 6.51 -13.50
CA PHE A 427 -18.43 7.52 -12.51
C PHE A 427 -19.49 8.50 -13.03
N PHE A 428 -19.45 8.82 -14.32
CA PHE A 428 -20.49 9.65 -14.95
C PHE A 428 -21.85 8.93 -14.98
N GLU A 429 -21.88 7.66 -15.40
CA GLU A 429 -23.10 6.83 -15.45
C GLU A 429 -23.68 6.58 -14.04
N GLN A 430 -22.84 6.47 -13.02
CA GLN A 430 -23.24 6.33 -11.62
C GLN A 430 -23.66 7.64 -10.95
N GLY A 431 -23.47 8.80 -11.59
CA GLY A 431 -23.73 10.12 -11.00
C GLY A 431 -22.78 10.50 -9.88
N ASN A 432 -21.63 9.81 -9.73
CA ASN A 432 -20.63 10.12 -8.71
C ASN A 432 -19.70 11.23 -9.20
N TYR A 433 -20.21 12.46 -9.20
CA TYR A 433 -19.46 13.62 -9.70
C TYR A 433 -18.22 13.96 -8.91
N PHE A 434 -18.16 13.57 -7.64
CA PHE A 434 -16.97 13.79 -6.81
C PHE A 434 -15.78 12.95 -7.31
N LEU A 435 -15.98 11.65 -7.52
CA LEU A 435 -14.95 10.78 -8.08
C LEU A 435 -14.68 11.09 -9.56
N LEU A 436 -15.69 11.52 -10.32
CA LEU A 436 -15.54 11.95 -11.70
C LEU A 436 -14.55 13.12 -11.81
N VAL A 437 -14.68 14.14 -10.98
CA VAL A 437 -13.76 15.29 -10.98
C VAL A 437 -12.36 14.86 -10.61
N LEU A 438 -12.22 13.98 -9.62
CA LEU A 438 -10.93 13.47 -9.19
C LEU A 438 -10.27 12.64 -10.29
N ASP A 439 -11.03 11.79 -10.99
CA ASP A 439 -10.56 10.99 -12.12
C ASP A 439 -10.09 11.87 -13.29
N ILE A 440 -10.81 12.95 -13.61
CA ILE A 440 -10.39 13.93 -14.63
C ILE A 440 -9.03 14.55 -14.27
N VAL A 441 -8.81 14.90 -13.00
CA VAL A 441 -7.54 15.46 -12.55
C VAL A 441 -6.40 14.45 -12.73
N VAL A 442 -6.64 13.19 -12.36
CA VAL A 442 -5.66 12.10 -12.54
C VAL A 442 -5.40 11.83 -14.02
N LEU A 443 -6.44 11.83 -14.87
CA LEU A 443 -6.30 11.62 -16.31
C LEU A 443 -5.47 12.73 -16.96
N ILE A 444 -5.72 13.98 -16.61
CA ILE A 444 -4.89 15.11 -17.08
C ILE A 444 -3.43 14.92 -16.65
N ALA A 445 -3.20 14.55 -15.40
CA ALA A 445 -1.87 14.27 -14.90
C ALA A 445 -1.21 13.11 -15.68
N ALA A 446 -1.94 12.03 -15.97
CA ALA A 446 -1.44 10.87 -16.73
C ALA A 446 -1.02 11.26 -18.16
N ILE A 447 -1.82 12.07 -18.84
CA ILE A 447 -1.49 12.59 -20.18
C ILE A 447 -0.24 13.48 -20.12
N MET A 448 -0.14 14.38 -19.14
CA MET A 448 1.03 15.22 -18.93
C MET A 448 2.29 14.40 -18.66
N VAL A 449 2.18 13.33 -17.88
CA VAL A 449 3.27 12.38 -17.62
C VAL A 449 3.71 11.69 -18.90
N ALA A 450 2.76 11.19 -19.70
CA ALA A 450 3.07 10.53 -20.98
C ALA A 450 3.81 11.47 -21.94
N MET A 451 3.37 12.73 -22.04
CA MET A 451 4.04 13.75 -22.85
C MET A 451 5.46 14.07 -22.33
N GLU A 452 5.62 14.19 -21.02
CA GLU A 452 6.91 14.44 -20.39
C GLU A 452 7.87 13.25 -20.57
N CYS A 453 7.37 12.01 -20.48
CA CYS A 453 8.14 10.81 -20.79
C CYS A 453 8.69 10.86 -22.22
N ALA A 454 7.83 11.12 -23.20
CA ALA A 454 8.23 11.16 -24.61
C ALA A 454 9.26 12.27 -24.90
N SER A 455 9.03 13.48 -24.36
CA SER A 455 9.91 14.63 -24.56
C SER A 455 11.28 14.44 -23.90
N THR A 456 11.30 13.93 -22.66
CA THR A 456 12.55 13.72 -21.90
C THR A 456 13.40 12.61 -22.51
N LEU A 457 12.79 11.49 -22.93
CA LEU A 457 13.53 10.40 -23.59
C LEU A 457 14.11 10.86 -24.92
N LYS A 458 13.36 11.64 -25.71
CA LYS A 458 13.86 12.22 -26.98
C LYS A 458 15.04 13.16 -26.72
N ARG A 459 14.94 14.05 -25.74
CA ARG A 459 16.02 14.99 -25.36
C ARG A 459 17.26 14.25 -24.87
N SER A 460 17.13 13.29 -23.95
CA SER A 460 18.27 12.54 -23.42
C SER A 460 18.99 11.72 -24.50
N ARG A 461 18.28 11.17 -25.47
CA ARG A 461 18.89 10.51 -26.64
C ARG A 461 19.63 11.49 -27.55
N ALA A 462 19.07 12.68 -27.78
CA ALA A 462 19.71 13.72 -28.59
C ALA A 462 20.98 14.27 -27.95
N GLU A 463 20.97 14.50 -26.63
CA GLU A 463 22.15 14.91 -25.85
C GLU A 463 23.29 13.89 -25.98
N MET A 464 22.99 12.58 -25.81
CA MET A 464 24.00 11.54 -25.97
C MET A 464 24.55 11.44 -27.41
N ALA A 465 23.71 11.62 -28.42
CA ALA A 465 24.16 11.62 -29.80
C ALA A 465 25.04 12.85 -30.12
N ALA A 466 24.84 13.97 -29.48
CA ALA A 466 25.67 15.16 -29.60
C ALA A 466 27.04 15.00 -28.92
N GLU A 467 27.12 14.29 -27.78
CA GLU A 467 28.39 13.98 -27.10
C GLU A 467 29.28 12.96 -27.82
N GLN A 468 28.73 12.25 -28.83
CA GLN A 468 29.47 11.27 -29.64
C GLN A 468 30.08 11.89 -30.92
N LYS A 469 29.71 13.11 -31.23
CA LYS A 469 30.26 13.92 -32.34
C LYS A 469 31.35 14.85 -31.81
#